data_0d7045b467a3fabc321a7831ca6b78de
#
_entry.id   0d7045b467a3fabc321a7831ca6b78de
#
_cell.length_a   1.000
_cell.length_b   1.000
_cell.length_c   1.000
_cell.angle_alpha   90.00
_cell.angle_beta   90.00
_cell.angle_gamma   90.00
#
_symmetry.space_group_name_H-M   'P 1'
#
loop_
_entity.id
_entity.type
_entity.pdbx_description
1 polymer ?
#
loop_
_entity_poly.entity_id
_entity_poly.type
_entity_poly.pdbx_seq_one_letter_code
_entity_poly.pdbx_strand_id
1 'polypeptide(L)'
;MKQTTQLETGAEGTPDVRAGDKPAAGFARRSRPSRQAAYEPDEALSSYAAPPLQPWEEDAPRSAQPPAAPSSTLMPKAAKRMVILAIVWLVFLLFVSLKPAHAAPEAGATGETANGARASYQLHCAACHGTDRLGGIGPALLPENLSRLRKGEALKVVRDGRPATQMAGFGQALAADQLAALVDWIYTPVVPAPVWREADIRASRIQHTEPAKLPARPVFEADPLNLFLVVEAGDHHVSVLDGDRLEVIHRFPSRHALHGGPKFADGGRYVFFASRDGWVTKYDLWNLKVVAEVRAGINTRNLAASPDGRHIAIANYLPHTLVLLDGDLNLLKVLEVSDRDGKHSSRVSAVYDATPRHAFIAALKDVPEVWEISYDPAADEIPAGLIHDHAQREGAFIPGYLNPRRTQLNDPLDDFFFTQDYAELMGASREGKGQVVNLDARKKIADLPLAGMPHLGSGITWDWRGRRVMASTNLQAAEVTVIDLQSREVVRRIPTRGPGFFLRSHENSRYAFVDSMMSPEYKHVLQVIDKETLKVVHELTEQPGRTLAHVEFTRDGSYALASLWEDDGALLVFDAQTLTEVKRIPMRKPVGKYNVWNKIMREEGTSH
;
A
#
# COMPACT_ATOMS: atom_id res chain seq x y z
N MET A 1 11.33 -49.63 -55.62
CA MET A 1 11.48 -48.86 -56.87
C MET A 1 11.95 -47.47 -56.45
N LYS A 2 13.32 -47.22 -56.41
CA LYS A 2 14.19 -46.67 -57.50
C LYS A 2 13.55 -45.37 -58.01
N GLN A 3 14.18 -44.18 -57.93
CA GLN A 3 15.53 -43.65 -58.23
C GLN A 3 15.62 -42.27 -57.55
N THR A 4 16.58 -41.83 -56.74
CA THR A 4 18.00 -41.49 -57.04
C THR A 4 18.18 -40.63 -58.30
N THR A 5 18.61 -39.37 -58.13
CA THR A 5 19.67 -38.75 -58.91
C THR A 5 20.31 -37.58 -58.12
N GLN A 6 21.62 -37.59 -58.16
CA GLN A 6 22.63 -36.74 -57.53
C GLN A 6 23.12 -35.61 -58.46
N LEU A 7 23.84 -34.68 -57.81
CA LEU A 7 25.02 -33.89 -58.28
C LEU A 7 24.74 -32.72 -59.24
N GLU A 8 25.28 -31.52 -59.02
CA GLU A 8 26.71 -31.18 -59.13
C GLU A 8 27.07 -29.83 -58.48
N THR A 9 28.22 -29.76 -58.04
CA THR A 9 29.17 -28.79 -57.54
C THR A 9 29.48 -27.60 -58.46
N GLY A 10 29.85 -26.47 -57.86
CA GLY A 10 30.51 -25.34 -58.51
C GLY A 10 31.07 -24.35 -57.49
N ALA A 11 32.36 -24.41 -57.30
CA ALA A 11 33.17 -23.52 -56.44
C ALA A 11 33.69 -22.29 -57.22
N GLU A 12 34.33 -21.38 -56.47
CA GLU A 12 35.18 -20.22 -56.86
C GLU A 12 34.42 -18.88 -56.90
N GLY A 13 34.85 -17.80 -56.26
CA GLY A 13 36.13 -17.33 -55.88
C GLY A 13 36.02 -16.02 -55.14
N THR A 14 36.88 -15.80 -54.18
CA THR A 14 37.17 -14.52 -53.51
C THR A 14 37.90 -13.56 -54.46
N PRO A 15 37.77 -12.25 -54.27
CA PRO A 15 38.97 -11.51 -53.95
C PRO A 15 38.88 -10.52 -52.80
N ASP A 16 39.93 -10.48 -52.06
CA ASP A 16 40.46 -9.56 -51.11
C ASP A 16 40.62 -8.12 -51.67
N VAL A 17 40.13 -7.07 -50.99
CA VAL A 17 40.64 -5.71 -51.13
C VAL A 17 40.49 -4.94 -49.81
N ARG A 18 41.57 -4.76 -49.11
CA ARG A 18 42.18 -3.61 -48.39
C ARG A 18 41.30 -2.53 -47.78
N ALA A 19 41.69 -2.28 -46.53
CA ALA A 19 41.53 -1.14 -45.64
C ALA A 19 41.47 0.25 -46.30
N GLY A 20 40.60 1.11 -45.79
CA GLY A 20 40.55 2.54 -46.08
C GLY A 20 39.68 3.30 -45.05
N ASP A 21 40.35 3.95 -44.14
CA ASP A 21 40.04 5.20 -43.44
C ASP A 21 38.63 5.56 -42.94
N LYS A 22 38.58 5.77 -41.61
CA LYS A 22 37.59 6.58 -40.90
C LYS A 22 37.65 8.04 -41.36
N PRO A 23 36.50 8.75 -41.25
CA PRO A 23 36.59 9.97 -40.44
C PRO A 23 35.57 10.02 -39.32
N ALA A 24 36.04 10.50 -38.18
CA ALA A 24 35.28 10.87 -37.00
C ALA A 24 34.33 12.07 -37.31
N ALA A 25 33.05 11.90 -37.02
CA ALA A 25 32.12 13.04 -36.96
C ALA A 25 31.93 13.47 -35.52
N GLY A 26 32.56 14.56 -35.15
CA GLY A 26 32.38 15.25 -33.87
C GLY A 26 31.02 15.92 -33.80
N PHE A 27 30.28 15.62 -32.73
CA PHE A 27 29.10 16.40 -32.36
C PHE A 27 29.52 17.70 -31.67
N ALA A 28 29.41 18.79 -32.40
CA ALA A 28 29.60 20.14 -31.89
C ALA A 28 28.43 20.53 -30.97
N ARG A 29 28.74 20.83 -29.72
CA ARG A 29 27.86 21.56 -28.77
C ARG A 29 27.61 22.95 -29.33
N ARG A 30 26.36 23.25 -29.68
CA ARG A 30 25.90 24.62 -29.91
C ARG A 30 25.59 25.29 -28.56
N SER A 31 26.47 26.19 -28.14
CA SER A 31 26.23 27.17 -27.09
C SER A 31 25.20 28.19 -27.56
N ARG A 32 24.13 28.40 -26.80
CA ARG A 32 23.21 29.56 -26.95
C ARG A 32 23.81 30.78 -26.26
N PRO A 33 23.70 31.96 -26.85
CA PRO A 33 24.19 33.17 -26.22
C PRO A 33 23.23 33.67 -25.14
N SER A 34 23.79 34.05 -24.00
CA SER A 34 23.14 34.78 -22.91
C SER A 34 22.75 36.18 -23.38
N ARG A 35 21.46 36.50 -23.32
CA ARG A 35 20.99 37.90 -23.34
C ARG A 35 20.76 38.32 -21.88
N GLN A 36 21.69 39.04 -21.31
CA GLN A 36 21.43 39.94 -20.20
C GLN A 36 20.63 41.13 -20.72
N ALA A 37 19.40 41.30 -20.26
CA ALA A 37 18.69 42.56 -20.32
C ALA A 37 18.64 43.11 -18.88
N ALA A 38 19.34 44.21 -18.68
CA ALA A 38 19.24 45.02 -17.49
C ALA A 38 17.83 45.61 -17.41
N TYR A 39 17.20 45.51 -16.26
CA TYR A 39 15.95 46.20 -15.92
C TYR A 39 16.27 47.19 -14.81
N GLU A 40 16.16 48.46 -15.14
CA GLU A 40 16.16 49.56 -14.18
C GLU A 40 14.78 49.65 -13.50
N PRO A 41 14.72 50.01 -12.22
CA PRO A 41 13.43 50.14 -11.52
C PRO A 41 12.86 51.53 -11.72
N ASP A 42 11.62 51.59 -12.22
CA ASP A 42 10.79 52.79 -12.18
C ASP A 42 10.21 53.01 -10.78
N GLU A 43 10.56 54.13 -10.18
CA GLU A 43 9.89 54.71 -9.02
C GLU A 43 8.54 55.27 -9.44
N ALA A 44 7.47 54.83 -8.80
CA ALA A 44 6.31 55.61 -8.34
C ALA A 44 5.13 54.67 -8.02
N LEU A 45 4.82 54.55 -6.74
CA LEU A 45 3.53 54.89 -6.16
C LEU A 45 3.51 54.51 -4.67
N SER A 46 3.81 55.53 -3.91
CA SER A 46 3.57 55.70 -2.48
C SER A 46 2.09 55.65 -2.17
N SER A 47 1.82 55.22 -0.93
CA SER A 47 0.62 55.40 -0.12
C SER A 47 -0.49 54.36 -0.24
N TYR A 48 -0.41 53.40 0.69
CA TYR A 48 -1.51 53.03 1.58
C TYR A 48 -0.92 52.33 2.82
N ALA A 49 -0.76 53.11 3.89
CA ALA A 49 -0.39 52.60 5.20
C ALA A 49 -1.61 51.98 5.86
N ALA A 50 -1.54 50.70 6.21
CA ALA A 50 -2.50 50.05 7.09
C ALA A 50 -2.20 50.47 8.55
N PRO A 51 -3.23 50.69 9.39
CA PRO A 51 -3.04 51.06 10.78
C PRO A 51 -2.45 49.91 11.60
N PRO A 52 -1.69 50.23 12.68
CA PRO A 52 -1.06 49.22 13.52
C PRO A 52 -2.13 48.45 14.36
N LEU A 53 -2.00 47.13 14.38
CA LEU A 53 -2.77 46.27 15.25
C LEU A 53 -2.35 46.50 16.73
N GLN A 54 -3.31 46.84 17.57
CA GLN A 54 -3.12 46.94 19.01
C GLN A 54 -2.96 45.53 19.62
N PRO A 55 -2.13 45.39 20.68
CA PRO A 55 -1.99 44.12 21.38
C PRO A 55 -3.27 43.79 22.18
N TRP A 56 -3.69 42.55 22.10
CA TRP A 56 -4.73 42.00 22.97
C TRP A 56 -4.17 41.85 24.38
N GLU A 57 -4.71 42.60 25.34
CA GLU A 57 -4.52 42.33 26.76
C GLU A 57 -5.32 41.09 27.15
N GLU A 58 -4.62 40.09 27.67
CA GLU A 58 -5.21 38.92 28.33
C GLU A 58 -5.78 39.35 29.69
N ASP A 59 -7.09 39.39 29.81
CA ASP A 59 -7.79 39.45 31.11
C ASP A 59 -7.62 38.09 31.82
N ALA A 60 -6.66 38.02 32.74
CA ALA A 60 -6.56 36.92 33.70
C ALA A 60 -7.62 37.07 34.79
N PRO A 61 -8.39 36.02 35.12
CA PRO A 61 -9.35 36.11 36.24
C PRO A 61 -8.60 36.16 37.55
N ARG A 62 -8.96 37.16 38.37
CA ARG A 62 -8.47 37.38 39.74
C ARG A 62 -8.70 36.15 40.60
N SER A 63 -7.62 35.63 41.19
CA SER A 63 -7.62 34.57 42.18
C SER A 63 -8.38 35.00 43.42
N ALA A 64 -9.46 34.29 43.74
CA ALA A 64 -10.10 34.38 45.05
C ALA A 64 -9.20 33.69 46.09
N GLN A 65 -8.86 34.41 47.16
CA GLN A 65 -8.18 33.86 48.32
C GLN A 65 -9.05 32.81 49.01
N PRO A 66 -8.48 31.65 49.39
CA PRO A 66 -9.24 30.67 50.19
C PRO A 66 -9.36 31.15 51.65
N PRO A 67 -10.44 30.79 52.36
CA PRO A 67 -10.62 31.12 53.77
C PRO A 67 -9.66 30.38 54.65
N ALA A 68 -9.25 31.03 55.77
CA ALA A 68 -8.30 30.54 56.76
C ALA A 68 -8.71 29.18 57.33
N ALA A 69 -7.79 28.25 57.34
CA ALA A 69 -7.95 26.92 57.94
C ALA A 69 -7.94 27.01 59.49
N PRO A 70 -8.75 26.20 60.19
CA PRO A 70 -8.72 26.13 61.64
C PRO A 70 -7.42 25.40 62.09
N SER A 71 -6.85 25.89 63.20
CA SER A 71 -5.64 25.41 63.86
C SER A 71 -5.69 23.91 64.16
N SER A 72 -4.77 23.17 63.57
CA SER A 72 -4.60 21.73 63.79
C SER A 72 -3.80 21.50 65.07
N THR A 73 -4.42 20.89 66.09
CA THR A 73 -3.75 20.26 67.24
C THR A 73 -2.89 19.11 66.75
N LEU A 74 -1.59 19.20 67.04
CA LEU A 74 -0.58 18.22 66.66
C LEU A 74 -0.79 16.87 67.39
N MET A 75 -1.15 15.84 66.67
CA MET A 75 -1.05 14.46 67.16
C MET A 75 0.41 13.97 67.18
N PRO A 76 0.80 13.17 68.20
CA PRO A 76 2.15 12.64 68.31
C PRO A 76 2.51 11.73 67.13
N LYS A 77 3.78 11.81 66.65
CA LYS A 77 4.30 11.14 65.46
C LYS A 77 4.08 9.61 65.42
N ALA A 78 3.94 8.96 66.59
CA ALA A 78 3.66 7.51 66.66
C ALA A 78 2.23 7.15 66.23
N ALA A 79 1.24 7.97 66.61
CA ALA A 79 -0.17 7.72 66.25
C ALA A 79 -0.42 7.91 64.72
N LYS A 80 0.29 8.88 64.08
CA LYS A 80 0.20 9.06 62.62
C LYS A 80 0.72 7.86 61.80
N ARG A 81 1.79 7.20 62.32
CA ARG A 81 2.34 5.99 61.63
C ARG A 81 1.38 4.79 61.73
N MET A 82 0.73 4.61 62.87
CA MET A 82 -0.27 3.51 63.00
C MET A 82 -1.51 3.71 62.17
N VAL A 83 -2.03 4.95 62.07
CA VAL A 83 -3.20 5.24 61.22
C VAL A 83 -2.88 5.09 59.75
N ILE A 84 -1.69 5.51 59.31
CA ILE A 84 -1.25 5.33 57.89
C ILE A 84 -1.05 3.85 57.59
N LEU A 85 -0.46 3.07 58.47
CA LEU A 85 -0.32 1.61 58.30
C LEU A 85 -1.68 0.91 58.28
N ALA A 86 -2.62 1.29 59.13
CA ALA A 86 -3.97 0.73 59.14
C ALA A 86 -4.75 1.07 57.84
N ILE A 87 -4.61 2.31 57.34
CA ILE A 87 -5.23 2.71 56.05
C ILE A 87 -4.57 1.96 54.88
N VAL A 88 -3.26 1.81 54.86
CA VAL A 88 -2.55 1.04 53.81
C VAL A 88 -2.94 -0.43 53.84
N TRP A 89 -3.10 -1.03 55.04
CA TRP A 89 -3.59 -2.40 55.18
C TRP A 89 -5.06 -2.53 54.79
N LEU A 90 -5.92 -1.56 55.10
CA LEU A 90 -7.32 -1.56 54.70
C LEU A 90 -7.48 -1.40 53.17
N VAL A 91 -6.67 -0.52 52.57
CA VAL A 91 -6.61 -0.33 51.12
C VAL A 91 -6.04 -1.59 50.45
N PHE A 92 -5.01 -2.23 51.05
CA PHE A 92 -4.46 -3.48 50.55
C PHE A 92 -5.49 -4.64 50.64
N LEU A 93 -6.24 -4.74 51.73
CA LEU A 93 -7.32 -5.73 51.89
C LEU A 93 -8.50 -5.45 50.95
N LEU A 94 -8.83 -4.17 50.65
CA LEU A 94 -9.80 -3.81 49.63
C LEU A 94 -9.29 -4.16 48.20
N PHE A 95 -8.02 -3.98 47.90
CA PHE A 95 -7.41 -4.39 46.62
C PHE A 95 -7.29 -5.93 46.48
N VAL A 96 -7.07 -6.65 47.59
CA VAL A 96 -7.03 -8.13 47.57
C VAL A 96 -8.45 -8.71 47.49
N SER A 97 -9.48 -8.00 48.01
CA SER A 97 -10.89 -8.43 47.93
C SER A 97 -11.58 -8.03 46.63
N LEU A 98 -11.07 -7.01 45.93
CA LEU A 98 -11.39 -6.67 44.54
C LEU A 98 -10.39 -7.40 43.64
N LYS A 99 -10.35 -8.74 43.69
CA LYS A 99 -10.05 -9.45 42.45
C LYS A 99 -11.07 -8.95 41.45
N PRO A 100 -10.68 -8.36 40.29
CA PRO A 100 -11.60 -8.29 39.20
C PRO A 100 -12.08 -9.73 39.06
N ALA A 101 -13.37 -9.99 39.19
CA ALA A 101 -13.95 -11.18 38.61
C ALA A 101 -13.39 -11.16 37.20
N HIS A 102 -12.44 -12.04 36.90
CA HIS A 102 -12.15 -12.37 35.53
C HIS A 102 -13.53 -12.70 35.04
N ALA A 103 -14.09 -11.83 34.18
CA ALA A 103 -15.21 -12.20 33.37
C ALA A 103 -14.74 -13.52 32.80
N ALA A 104 -15.37 -14.61 33.23
CA ALA A 104 -15.17 -15.90 32.60
C ALA A 104 -15.28 -15.56 31.12
N PRO A 105 -14.34 -16.02 30.26
CA PRO A 105 -14.47 -15.80 28.83
C PRO A 105 -15.91 -16.16 28.55
N GLU A 106 -16.71 -15.20 28.05
CA GLU A 106 -18.12 -15.39 27.73
C GLU A 106 -18.20 -16.75 27.10
N ALA A 107 -18.97 -17.68 27.71
CA ALA A 107 -19.02 -19.05 27.31
C ALA A 107 -19.32 -19.05 25.83
N GLY A 108 -18.29 -19.36 25.04
CA GLY A 108 -18.42 -19.49 23.59
C GLY A 108 -19.65 -20.39 23.39
N ALA A 109 -20.50 -20.00 22.45
CA ALA A 109 -21.78 -20.58 22.10
C ALA A 109 -21.87 -22.05 22.57
N THR A 110 -22.83 -22.38 23.40
CA THR A 110 -22.98 -23.72 23.96
C THR A 110 -22.78 -24.72 22.82
N GLY A 111 -22.13 -25.86 23.04
CA GLY A 111 -21.72 -26.77 21.95
C GLY A 111 -22.84 -27.09 20.95
N GLU A 112 -24.09 -26.97 21.36
CA GLU A 112 -25.30 -27.15 20.55
C GLU A 112 -25.54 -25.99 19.57
N THR A 113 -25.33 -24.75 19.99
CA THR A 113 -25.42 -23.53 19.11
C THR A 113 -24.26 -23.47 18.12
N ALA A 114 -23.06 -23.87 18.53
CA ALA A 114 -21.91 -23.95 17.64
C ALA A 114 -22.06 -25.04 16.56
N ASN A 115 -22.62 -26.21 16.92
CA ASN A 115 -22.94 -27.25 15.96
C ASN A 115 -24.03 -26.83 14.98
N GLY A 116 -25.05 -26.10 15.44
CA GLY A 116 -26.10 -25.54 14.61
C GLY A 116 -25.55 -24.48 13.62
N ALA A 117 -24.68 -23.58 14.10
CA ALA A 117 -24.03 -22.59 13.25
C ALA A 117 -23.10 -23.21 12.18
N ARG A 118 -22.34 -24.27 12.56
CA ARG A 118 -21.53 -25.05 11.62
C ARG A 118 -22.38 -25.74 10.56
N ALA A 119 -23.50 -26.35 10.96
CA ALA A 119 -24.41 -26.97 10.00
C ALA A 119 -25.02 -25.95 9.03
N SER A 120 -25.48 -24.81 9.54
CA SER A 120 -25.96 -23.70 8.72
C SER A 120 -24.90 -23.21 7.74
N TYR A 121 -23.64 -23.12 8.19
CA TYR A 121 -22.51 -22.75 7.31
C TYR A 121 -22.31 -23.77 6.19
N GLN A 122 -22.27 -25.06 6.51
CA GLN A 122 -22.07 -26.12 5.51
C GLN A 122 -23.19 -26.12 4.46
N LEU A 123 -24.43 -25.87 4.89
CA LEU A 123 -25.59 -25.91 4.01
C LEU A 123 -25.65 -24.66 3.09
N HIS A 124 -25.36 -23.46 3.61
CA HIS A 124 -25.65 -22.21 2.93
C HIS A 124 -24.41 -21.45 2.43
N CYS A 125 -23.23 -21.68 3.01
CA CYS A 125 -22.05 -20.86 2.79
C CYS A 125 -20.86 -21.61 2.16
N ALA A 126 -20.70 -22.90 2.50
CA ALA A 126 -19.52 -23.68 2.15
C ALA A 126 -19.29 -23.83 0.64
N ALA A 127 -20.35 -23.87 -0.16
CA ALA A 127 -20.25 -23.97 -1.62
C ALA A 127 -19.45 -22.80 -2.24
N CYS A 128 -19.56 -21.62 -1.65
CA CYS A 128 -18.83 -20.42 -2.12
C CYS A 128 -17.59 -20.13 -1.28
N HIS A 129 -17.66 -20.31 0.05
CA HIS A 129 -16.61 -19.88 0.98
C HIS A 129 -15.68 -21.03 1.44
N GLY A 130 -15.83 -22.23 0.85
CA GLY A 130 -15.06 -23.42 1.20
C GLY A 130 -15.56 -24.13 2.47
N THR A 131 -15.45 -25.45 2.52
CA THR A 131 -15.86 -26.26 3.67
C THR A 131 -15.14 -25.89 4.97
N ASP A 132 -13.88 -25.43 4.83
CA ASP A 132 -12.99 -25.08 5.94
C ASP A 132 -12.90 -23.57 6.14
N ARG A 133 -13.79 -22.79 5.55
CA ARG A 133 -13.81 -21.33 5.54
C ARG A 133 -12.60 -20.67 4.87
N LEU A 134 -11.81 -21.41 4.09
CA LEU A 134 -10.59 -20.92 3.44
C LEU A 134 -10.86 -20.16 2.13
N GLY A 135 -12.13 -19.99 1.76
CA GLY A 135 -12.52 -19.34 0.51
C GLY A 135 -12.60 -20.32 -0.66
N GLY A 136 -13.16 -19.83 -1.75
CA GLY A 136 -13.37 -20.55 -3.00
C GLY A 136 -13.80 -19.54 -4.06
N ILE A 137 -15.06 -19.58 -4.49
CA ILE A 137 -15.67 -18.53 -5.32
C ILE A 137 -15.79 -17.23 -4.51
N GLY A 138 -16.17 -17.34 -3.23
CA GLY A 138 -16.18 -16.24 -2.26
C GLY A 138 -14.89 -16.20 -1.41
N PRO A 139 -14.66 -15.12 -0.67
CA PRO A 139 -13.46 -14.95 0.16
C PRO A 139 -13.42 -15.93 1.34
N ALA A 140 -12.23 -16.09 1.93
CA ALA A 140 -12.09 -16.79 3.20
C ALA A 140 -12.88 -16.09 4.31
N LEU A 141 -13.56 -16.87 5.15
CA LEU A 141 -14.32 -16.40 6.31
C LEU A 141 -13.58 -16.77 7.61
N LEU A 142 -12.40 -16.15 7.78
CA LEU A 142 -11.55 -16.30 8.95
C LEU A 142 -11.49 -14.96 9.71
N PRO A 143 -11.28 -14.95 11.03
CA PRO A 143 -11.17 -13.70 11.80
C PRO A 143 -10.15 -12.73 11.21
N GLU A 144 -9.01 -13.23 10.71
CA GLU A 144 -7.95 -12.44 10.10
C GLU A 144 -8.42 -11.75 8.81
N ASN A 145 -9.19 -12.44 7.98
CA ASN A 145 -9.76 -11.89 6.75
C ASN A 145 -10.90 -10.91 7.05
N LEU A 146 -11.66 -11.16 8.12
CA LEU A 146 -12.82 -10.38 8.54
C LEU A 146 -12.47 -9.21 9.48
N SER A 147 -11.19 -8.99 9.81
CA SER A 147 -10.74 -8.00 10.80
C SER A 147 -11.20 -6.56 10.53
N ARG A 148 -11.56 -6.23 9.28
CA ARG A 148 -12.07 -4.91 8.86
C ARG A 148 -13.60 -4.84 8.77
N LEU A 149 -14.30 -5.97 8.85
CA LEU A 149 -15.75 -6.05 8.81
C LEU A 149 -16.25 -6.28 10.24
N ARG A 150 -17.00 -5.33 10.79
CA ARG A 150 -17.56 -5.49 12.15
C ARG A 150 -18.67 -6.54 12.14
N LYS A 151 -18.83 -7.30 13.22
CA LYS A 151 -19.87 -8.34 13.32
C LYS A 151 -21.28 -7.85 12.96
N GLY A 152 -21.67 -6.65 13.40
CA GLY A 152 -22.97 -6.07 13.06
C GLY A 152 -23.15 -5.78 11.57
N GLU A 153 -22.07 -5.42 10.87
CA GLU A 153 -22.10 -5.23 9.42
C GLU A 153 -22.05 -6.57 8.69
N ALA A 154 -21.28 -7.54 9.20
CA ALA A 154 -21.29 -8.90 8.69
C ALA A 154 -22.70 -9.51 8.79
N LEU A 155 -23.42 -9.26 9.89
CA LEU A 155 -24.79 -9.72 10.07
C LEU A 155 -25.73 -9.14 8.98
N LYS A 156 -25.59 -7.84 8.65
CA LYS A 156 -26.34 -7.22 7.55
C LYS A 156 -26.00 -7.88 6.22
N VAL A 157 -24.69 -8.09 5.94
CA VAL A 157 -24.25 -8.75 4.70
C VAL A 157 -24.80 -10.16 4.57
N VAL A 158 -24.79 -10.96 5.64
CA VAL A 158 -25.34 -12.32 5.60
C VAL A 158 -26.87 -12.30 5.45
N ARG A 159 -27.56 -11.37 6.12
CA ARG A 159 -29.01 -11.24 6.03
C ARG A 159 -29.48 -10.75 4.65
N ASP A 160 -28.86 -9.68 4.12
CA ASP A 160 -29.36 -8.93 2.97
C ASP A 160 -28.63 -9.26 1.66
N GLY A 161 -27.48 -9.95 1.75
CA GLY A 161 -26.59 -10.21 0.63
C GLY A 161 -25.73 -8.97 0.28
N ARG A 162 -25.04 -9.06 -0.86
CA ARG A 162 -24.32 -7.93 -1.45
C ARG A 162 -24.83 -7.64 -2.85
N PRO A 163 -25.43 -6.47 -3.09
CA PRO A 163 -25.87 -6.06 -4.42
C PRO A 163 -24.73 -6.20 -5.44
N ALA A 164 -25.07 -6.58 -6.68
CA ALA A 164 -24.15 -6.76 -7.79
C ALA A 164 -23.05 -7.84 -7.60
N THR A 165 -23.18 -8.69 -6.58
CA THR A 165 -22.29 -9.85 -6.37
C THR A 165 -23.10 -11.16 -6.32
N GLN A 166 -22.38 -12.30 -6.30
CA GLN A 166 -23.02 -13.61 -6.11
C GLN A 166 -23.39 -13.92 -4.66
N MET A 167 -23.09 -13.04 -3.69
CA MET A 167 -23.43 -13.21 -2.29
C MET A 167 -24.92 -12.95 -2.07
N ALA A 168 -25.70 -14.02 -2.02
CA ALA A 168 -27.14 -13.96 -1.72
C ALA A 168 -27.41 -13.53 -0.27
N GLY A 169 -28.59 -12.99 -0.03
CA GLY A 169 -29.11 -12.75 1.33
C GLY A 169 -29.80 -13.99 1.89
N PHE A 170 -29.56 -14.27 3.16
CA PHE A 170 -30.10 -15.45 3.86
C PHE A 170 -31.17 -15.08 4.91
N GLY A 171 -31.60 -13.82 4.98
CA GLY A 171 -32.61 -13.37 5.95
C GLY A 171 -33.98 -14.01 5.80
N GLN A 172 -34.29 -14.61 4.65
CA GLN A 172 -35.50 -15.38 4.42
C GLN A 172 -35.34 -16.88 4.80
N ALA A 173 -34.11 -17.39 4.73
CA ALA A 173 -33.80 -18.81 4.94
C ALA A 173 -33.39 -19.13 6.38
N LEU A 174 -32.88 -18.15 7.12
CA LEU A 174 -32.37 -18.30 8.49
C LEU A 174 -33.06 -17.31 9.42
N ALA A 175 -33.45 -17.77 10.60
CA ALA A 175 -33.98 -16.92 11.66
C ALA A 175 -32.90 -15.97 12.22
N ALA A 176 -33.31 -14.88 12.87
CA ALA A 176 -32.40 -13.85 13.35
C ALA A 176 -31.34 -14.37 14.34
N ASP A 177 -31.70 -15.29 15.21
CA ASP A 177 -30.83 -15.95 16.16
C ASP A 177 -29.84 -16.90 15.47
N GLN A 178 -30.27 -17.60 14.43
CA GLN A 178 -29.40 -18.45 13.60
C GLN A 178 -28.38 -17.62 12.81
N LEU A 179 -28.81 -16.48 12.26
CA LEU A 179 -27.91 -15.52 11.59
C LEU A 179 -26.85 -14.97 12.55
N ALA A 180 -27.25 -14.59 13.76
CA ALA A 180 -26.33 -14.10 14.79
C ALA A 180 -25.33 -15.18 15.20
N ALA A 181 -25.80 -16.40 15.49
CA ALA A 181 -24.94 -17.54 15.84
C ALA A 181 -23.97 -17.91 14.72
N LEU A 182 -24.43 -17.86 13.45
CA LEU A 182 -23.58 -18.09 12.28
C LEU A 182 -22.48 -17.03 12.17
N VAL A 183 -22.82 -15.75 12.32
CA VAL A 183 -21.85 -14.66 12.31
C VAL A 183 -20.86 -14.82 13.46
N ASP A 184 -21.31 -15.10 14.67
CA ASP A 184 -20.40 -15.34 15.80
C ASP A 184 -19.44 -16.49 15.53
N TRP A 185 -19.93 -17.58 14.94
CA TRP A 185 -19.11 -18.73 14.61
C TRP A 185 -18.06 -18.43 13.54
N ILE A 186 -18.36 -17.69 12.48
CA ILE A 186 -17.34 -17.34 11.45
C ILE A 186 -16.23 -16.42 11.98
N TYR A 187 -16.46 -15.72 13.11
CA TYR A 187 -15.44 -14.93 13.80
C TYR A 187 -14.66 -15.73 14.85
N THR A 188 -14.92 -17.03 15.01
CA THR A 188 -14.07 -17.87 15.87
C THR A 188 -12.83 -18.35 15.11
N PRO A 189 -11.66 -18.42 15.77
CA PRO A 189 -10.46 -18.99 15.17
C PRO A 189 -10.67 -20.43 14.70
N VAL A 190 -10.01 -20.81 13.62
CA VAL A 190 -9.94 -22.21 13.18
C VAL A 190 -8.78 -22.89 13.88
N VAL A 191 -9.05 -24.05 14.47
CA VAL A 191 -8.03 -24.84 15.17
C VAL A 191 -7.99 -26.25 14.54
N PRO A 192 -6.80 -26.71 14.08
CA PRO A 192 -5.51 -26.01 14.02
C PRO A 192 -5.54 -24.82 13.07
N ALA A 193 -4.58 -23.89 13.22
CA ALA A 193 -4.48 -22.72 12.34
C ALA A 193 -4.38 -23.14 10.87
N PRO A 194 -5.07 -22.44 9.95
CA PRO A 194 -5.05 -22.77 8.54
C PRO A 194 -3.64 -22.67 7.96
N VAL A 195 -3.32 -23.61 7.09
CA VAL A 195 -2.06 -23.64 6.33
C VAL A 195 -2.34 -23.56 4.85
N TRP A 196 -1.37 -23.02 4.12
CA TRP A 196 -1.38 -22.97 2.65
C TRP A 196 0.04 -23.26 2.19
N ARG A 197 0.28 -24.50 1.76
CA ARG A 197 1.62 -25.03 1.47
C ARG A 197 1.98 -24.88 0.00
N GLU A 198 3.21 -25.16 -0.34
CA GLU A 198 3.69 -25.15 -1.74
C GLU A 198 2.83 -26.03 -2.66
N ALA A 199 2.39 -27.20 -2.18
CA ALA A 199 1.51 -28.10 -2.95
C ALA A 199 0.18 -27.43 -3.26
N ASP A 200 -0.41 -26.70 -2.30
CA ASP A 200 -1.67 -25.97 -2.46
C ASP A 200 -1.51 -24.82 -3.46
N ILE A 201 -0.39 -24.08 -3.36
CA ILE A 201 -0.06 -23.01 -4.30
C ILE A 201 0.04 -23.57 -5.72
N ARG A 202 0.85 -24.61 -5.93
CA ARG A 202 1.04 -25.24 -7.25
C ARG A 202 -0.27 -25.80 -7.82
N ALA A 203 -1.08 -26.44 -7.00
CA ALA A 203 -2.37 -27.01 -7.41
C ALA A 203 -3.42 -25.95 -7.76
N SER A 204 -3.30 -24.74 -7.21
CA SER A 204 -4.24 -23.64 -7.45
C SER A 204 -4.02 -22.90 -8.77
N ARG A 205 -2.88 -23.13 -9.45
CA ARG A 205 -2.51 -22.39 -10.66
C ARG A 205 -3.44 -22.73 -11.82
N ILE A 206 -3.97 -21.68 -12.45
CA ILE A 206 -4.87 -21.75 -13.60
C ILE A 206 -4.23 -21.02 -14.78
N GLN A 207 -4.08 -21.70 -15.91
CA GLN A 207 -3.70 -21.08 -17.18
C GLN A 207 -4.97 -20.78 -17.97
N HIS A 208 -5.25 -19.49 -18.23
CA HIS A 208 -6.41 -19.06 -19.01
C HIS A 208 -6.07 -18.87 -20.48
N THR A 209 -4.91 -18.27 -20.75
CA THR A 209 -4.45 -17.96 -22.10
C THR A 209 -2.96 -18.23 -22.20
N GLU A 210 -2.53 -18.86 -23.30
CA GLU A 210 -1.11 -19.10 -23.58
C GLU A 210 -0.47 -17.82 -24.12
N PRO A 211 0.54 -17.22 -23.46
CA PRO A 211 1.16 -15.97 -23.91
C PRO A 211 1.72 -16.02 -25.32
N ALA A 212 2.29 -17.18 -25.72
CA ALA A 212 2.86 -17.38 -27.05
C ALA A 212 1.84 -17.27 -28.21
N LYS A 213 0.54 -17.40 -27.91
CA LYS A 213 -0.54 -17.27 -28.88
C LYS A 213 -1.09 -15.84 -28.97
N LEU A 214 -0.66 -14.94 -28.10
CA LEU A 214 -1.13 -13.56 -28.05
C LEU A 214 -0.34 -12.67 -29.01
N PRO A 215 -1.00 -11.72 -29.71
CA PRO A 215 -0.33 -10.73 -30.53
C PRO A 215 0.73 -9.94 -29.77
N ALA A 216 1.83 -9.61 -30.45
CA ALA A 216 2.90 -8.78 -29.91
C ALA A 216 2.59 -7.26 -29.97
N ARG A 217 1.38 -6.89 -30.39
CA ARG A 217 0.90 -5.51 -30.49
C ARG A 217 -0.44 -5.36 -29.78
N PRO A 218 -0.74 -4.17 -29.25
CA PRO A 218 -2.07 -3.89 -28.69
C PRO A 218 -3.20 -4.18 -29.67
N VAL A 219 -4.32 -4.70 -29.16
CA VAL A 219 -5.55 -4.97 -29.93
C VAL A 219 -6.50 -3.76 -29.96
N PHE A 220 -6.08 -2.63 -29.49
CA PHE A 220 -6.78 -1.35 -29.42
C PHE A 220 -5.91 -0.22 -29.99
N GLU A 221 -6.51 0.95 -30.25
CA GLU A 221 -5.83 2.11 -30.85
C GLU A 221 -5.36 3.15 -29.82
N ALA A 222 -5.75 3.04 -28.54
CA ALA A 222 -5.32 3.96 -27.47
C ALA A 222 -3.80 3.89 -27.22
N ASP A 223 -3.20 4.97 -26.68
CA ASP A 223 -1.82 4.94 -26.19
C ASP A 223 -1.69 3.98 -25.01
N PRO A 224 -0.96 2.84 -25.13
CA PRO A 224 -0.82 1.88 -24.03
C PRO A 224 -0.24 2.47 -22.76
N LEU A 225 0.56 3.53 -22.86
CA LEU A 225 1.20 4.18 -21.72
C LEU A 225 0.28 5.19 -21.03
N ASN A 226 -0.78 5.67 -21.70
CA ASN A 226 -1.78 6.53 -21.09
C ASN A 226 -3.07 5.81 -20.70
N LEU A 227 -3.04 4.48 -20.62
CA LEU A 227 -4.17 3.72 -20.09
C LEU A 227 -4.25 3.82 -18.55
N PHE A 228 -5.47 3.79 -18.04
CA PHE A 228 -5.74 3.61 -16.61
C PHE A 228 -6.38 2.25 -16.37
N LEU A 229 -5.95 1.61 -15.29
CA LEU A 229 -6.67 0.49 -14.70
C LEU A 229 -7.46 0.99 -13.50
N VAL A 230 -8.77 0.89 -13.57
CA VAL A 230 -9.69 1.34 -12.53
C VAL A 230 -10.30 0.13 -11.82
N VAL A 231 -10.00 -0.01 -10.54
CA VAL A 231 -10.55 -1.11 -9.72
C VAL A 231 -11.94 -0.71 -9.21
N GLU A 232 -12.95 -1.44 -9.67
CA GLU A 232 -14.34 -1.27 -9.26
C GLU A 232 -14.70 -2.31 -8.18
N ALA A 233 -14.66 -1.89 -6.91
CA ALA A 233 -14.93 -2.80 -5.79
C ALA A 233 -16.43 -3.10 -5.59
N GLY A 234 -17.33 -2.34 -6.23
CA GLY A 234 -18.76 -2.51 -6.08
C GLY A 234 -19.27 -3.83 -6.63
N ASP A 235 -18.67 -4.30 -7.73
CA ASP A 235 -19.05 -5.56 -8.39
C ASP A 235 -17.85 -6.40 -8.82
N HIS A 236 -16.66 -6.12 -8.27
CA HIS A 236 -15.42 -6.88 -8.52
C HIS A 236 -15.02 -6.92 -10.00
N HIS A 237 -14.86 -5.74 -10.61
CA HIS A 237 -14.35 -5.58 -11.96
C HIS A 237 -13.13 -4.66 -11.98
N VAL A 238 -12.43 -4.71 -13.11
CA VAL A 238 -11.43 -3.73 -13.49
C VAL A 238 -11.82 -3.16 -14.84
N SER A 239 -11.88 -1.83 -14.92
CA SER A 239 -12.06 -1.11 -16.18
C SER A 239 -10.74 -0.61 -16.72
N VAL A 240 -10.52 -0.76 -18.03
CA VAL A 240 -9.42 -0.16 -18.78
C VAL A 240 -9.93 1.12 -19.41
N LEU A 241 -9.37 2.26 -19.03
CA LEU A 241 -9.76 3.58 -19.50
C LEU A 241 -8.65 4.14 -20.40
N ASP A 242 -9.02 4.62 -21.58
CA ASP A 242 -8.18 5.43 -22.45
C ASP A 242 -8.00 6.83 -21.81
N GLY A 243 -6.77 7.20 -21.47
CA GLY A 243 -6.47 8.49 -20.81
C GLY A 243 -6.53 9.69 -21.75
N ASP A 244 -6.44 9.50 -23.06
CA ASP A 244 -6.54 10.58 -24.04
C ASP A 244 -8.01 10.93 -24.34
N ARG A 245 -8.85 9.90 -24.53
CA ARG A 245 -10.28 10.07 -24.83
C ARG A 245 -11.15 10.14 -23.57
N LEU A 246 -10.61 9.71 -22.43
CA LEU A 246 -11.33 9.56 -21.16
C LEU A 246 -12.55 8.66 -21.30
N GLU A 247 -12.37 7.51 -21.97
CA GLU A 247 -13.41 6.54 -22.27
C GLU A 247 -12.99 5.12 -21.87
N VAL A 248 -13.93 4.35 -21.34
CA VAL A 248 -13.69 2.94 -21.00
C VAL A 248 -13.64 2.14 -22.29
N ILE A 249 -12.50 1.49 -22.57
CA ILE A 249 -12.29 0.66 -23.75
C ILE A 249 -12.48 -0.82 -23.48
N HIS A 250 -12.38 -1.26 -22.23
CA HIS A 250 -12.59 -2.63 -21.82
C HIS A 250 -12.94 -2.73 -20.34
N ARG A 251 -13.66 -3.80 -19.95
CA ARG A 251 -14.02 -4.09 -18.57
C ARG A 251 -14.03 -5.60 -18.36
N PHE A 252 -13.40 -6.08 -17.30
CA PHE A 252 -13.31 -7.51 -17.02
C PHE A 252 -13.53 -7.82 -15.53
N PRO A 253 -14.05 -9.01 -15.19
CA PRO A 253 -14.22 -9.42 -13.80
C PRO A 253 -12.87 -9.65 -13.13
N SER A 254 -12.76 -9.25 -11.87
CA SER A 254 -11.58 -9.44 -11.04
C SER A 254 -11.85 -10.40 -9.87
N ARG A 255 -10.78 -10.85 -9.24
CA ARG A 255 -10.87 -11.54 -7.95
C ARG A 255 -11.38 -10.58 -6.87
N HIS A 256 -11.90 -11.17 -5.79
CA HIS A 256 -12.48 -10.43 -4.66
C HIS A 256 -11.45 -9.51 -3.99
N ALA A 257 -11.86 -8.27 -3.71
CA ALA A 257 -11.10 -7.30 -2.92
C ALA A 257 -9.63 -7.14 -3.36
N LEU A 258 -9.41 -6.72 -4.60
CA LEU A 258 -8.08 -6.34 -5.08
C LEU A 258 -7.45 -5.31 -4.13
N HIS A 259 -6.17 -5.48 -3.81
CA HIS A 259 -5.48 -4.67 -2.82
C HIS A 259 -4.01 -4.44 -3.16
N GLY A 260 -3.48 -3.30 -2.75
CA GLY A 260 -2.07 -2.92 -2.95
C GLY A 260 -1.75 -2.34 -4.32
N GLY A 261 -2.77 -2.07 -5.13
CA GLY A 261 -2.63 -1.56 -6.50
C GLY A 261 -2.05 -2.59 -7.48
N PRO A 262 -2.36 -2.48 -8.77
CA PRO A 262 -1.74 -3.29 -9.82
C PRO A 262 -0.25 -2.97 -9.93
N LYS A 263 0.56 -3.97 -10.30
CA LYS A 263 1.98 -3.81 -10.64
C LYS A 263 2.19 -4.08 -12.11
N PHE A 264 2.81 -3.12 -12.79
CA PHE A 264 3.06 -3.17 -14.21
C PHE A 264 4.48 -3.66 -14.48
N ALA A 265 4.65 -4.44 -15.53
CA ALA A 265 5.93 -4.97 -15.98
C ALA A 265 6.00 -5.04 -17.50
N ASP A 266 7.18 -5.33 -18.05
CA ASP A 266 7.43 -5.41 -19.49
C ASP A 266 6.91 -4.16 -20.23
N GLY A 267 7.35 -2.97 -19.78
CA GLY A 267 6.94 -1.69 -20.36
C GLY A 267 5.45 -1.39 -20.23
N GLY A 268 4.75 -1.98 -19.26
CA GLY A 268 3.32 -1.79 -19.03
C GLY A 268 2.42 -2.81 -19.71
N ARG A 269 3.00 -3.77 -20.46
CA ARG A 269 2.22 -4.83 -21.13
C ARG A 269 1.56 -5.78 -20.15
N TYR A 270 2.33 -6.32 -19.19
CA TYR A 270 1.79 -7.22 -18.19
C TYR A 270 1.44 -6.48 -16.90
N VAL A 271 0.33 -6.91 -16.31
CA VAL A 271 -0.17 -6.35 -15.05
C VAL A 271 -0.44 -7.48 -14.08
N PHE A 272 0.02 -7.31 -12.85
CA PHE A 272 -0.19 -8.27 -11.77
C PHE A 272 -1.09 -7.64 -10.70
N PHE A 273 -2.15 -8.35 -10.34
CA PHE A 273 -3.08 -7.95 -9.28
C PHE A 273 -2.98 -8.93 -8.12
N ALA A 274 -3.01 -8.42 -6.90
CA ALA A 274 -3.23 -9.22 -5.70
C ALA A 274 -4.62 -9.00 -5.14
N SER A 275 -5.25 -10.05 -4.68
CA SER A 275 -6.51 -9.99 -3.94
C SER A 275 -6.33 -10.37 -2.48
N ARG A 276 -7.22 -9.87 -1.61
CA ARG A 276 -7.16 -10.15 -0.17
C ARG A 276 -7.35 -11.61 0.20
N ASP A 277 -7.93 -12.41 -0.67
CA ASP A 277 -8.13 -13.85 -0.47
C ASP A 277 -6.99 -14.70 -1.05
N GLY A 278 -5.86 -14.08 -1.34
CA GLY A 278 -4.62 -14.76 -1.70
C GLY A 278 -4.39 -14.98 -3.19
N TRP A 279 -5.34 -14.62 -4.05
CA TRP A 279 -5.18 -14.80 -5.49
C TRP A 279 -4.30 -13.72 -6.11
N VAL A 280 -3.46 -14.16 -7.03
CA VAL A 280 -2.65 -13.33 -7.92
C VAL A 280 -3.12 -13.57 -9.36
N THR A 281 -3.40 -12.51 -10.08
CA THR A 281 -3.83 -12.54 -11.49
C THR A 281 -2.77 -11.87 -12.35
N LYS A 282 -2.29 -12.55 -13.41
CA LYS A 282 -1.49 -11.97 -14.50
C LYS A 282 -2.43 -11.61 -15.64
N TYR A 283 -2.38 -10.37 -16.08
CA TYR A 283 -3.20 -9.83 -17.16
C TYR A 283 -2.31 -9.26 -18.27
N ASP A 284 -2.57 -9.62 -19.53
CA ASP A 284 -1.94 -8.99 -20.71
C ASP A 284 -2.80 -7.78 -21.11
N LEU A 285 -2.35 -6.59 -20.78
CA LEU A 285 -3.04 -5.34 -21.04
C LEU A 285 -3.13 -5.04 -22.55
N TRP A 286 -2.10 -5.41 -23.32
CA TRP A 286 -2.13 -5.21 -24.77
C TRP A 286 -3.18 -6.05 -25.47
N ASN A 287 -3.47 -7.22 -24.93
CA ASN A 287 -4.43 -8.16 -25.51
C ASN A 287 -5.77 -8.23 -24.77
N LEU A 288 -5.91 -7.46 -23.68
CA LEU A 288 -7.11 -7.40 -22.83
C LEU A 288 -7.54 -8.80 -22.35
N LYS A 289 -6.57 -9.62 -21.89
CA LYS A 289 -6.78 -11.02 -21.50
C LYS A 289 -6.16 -11.35 -20.15
N VAL A 290 -6.90 -12.11 -19.35
CA VAL A 290 -6.32 -12.82 -18.22
C VAL A 290 -5.42 -13.94 -18.77
N VAL A 291 -4.16 -13.96 -18.34
CA VAL A 291 -3.16 -14.95 -18.77
C VAL A 291 -3.15 -16.15 -17.83
N ALA A 292 -2.91 -15.91 -16.56
CA ALA A 292 -2.84 -16.94 -15.55
C ALA A 292 -3.28 -16.40 -14.18
N GLU A 293 -3.63 -17.32 -13.31
CA GLU A 293 -3.91 -17.03 -11.91
C GLU A 293 -3.30 -18.09 -11.01
N VAL A 294 -2.95 -17.70 -9.79
CA VAL A 294 -2.49 -18.62 -8.73
C VAL A 294 -2.92 -18.10 -7.37
N ARG A 295 -3.22 -18.98 -6.46
CA ARG A 295 -3.51 -18.61 -5.08
C ARG A 295 -2.24 -18.78 -4.24
N ALA A 296 -1.59 -17.69 -3.88
CA ALA A 296 -0.32 -17.67 -3.16
C ALA A 296 -0.46 -17.66 -1.62
N GLY A 297 -1.69 -17.53 -1.12
CA GLY A 297 -1.98 -17.49 0.32
C GLY A 297 -3.47 -17.52 0.63
N ILE A 298 -3.82 -17.24 1.87
CA ILE A 298 -5.21 -17.13 2.33
C ILE A 298 -5.59 -15.66 2.58
N ASN A 299 -4.62 -14.85 3.00
CA ASN A 299 -4.79 -13.41 3.17
C ASN A 299 -3.53 -12.70 2.71
N THR A 300 -3.60 -12.04 1.56
CA THR A 300 -2.47 -11.32 0.97
C THR A 300 -2.57 -9.82 1.21
N ARG A 301 -1.44 -9.18 1.53
CA ARG A 301 -1.33 -7.73 1.75
C ARG A 301 -1.14 -6.98 0.44
N ASN A 302 -0.08 -7.30 -0.28
CA ASN A 302 0.24 -6.75 -1.61
C ASN A 302 1.24 -7.67 -2.34
N LEU A 303 1.59 -7.28 -3.55
CA LEU A 303 2.67 -7.91 -4.32
C LEU A 303 3.62 -6.85 -4.88
N ALA A 304 4.81 -7.28 -5.27
CA ALA A 304 5.75 -6.54 -6.11
C ALA A 304 6.10 -7.38 -7.35
N ALA A 305 6.42 -6.71 -8.44
CA ALA A 305 6.88 -7.33 -9.67
C ALA A 305 8.18 -6.68 -10.12
N SER A 306 9.15 -7.49 -10.60
CA SER A 306 10.34 -6.95 -11.26
C SER A 306 9.94 -6.23 -12.55
N PRO A 307 10.69 -5.21 -13.02
CA PRO A 307 10.33 -4.44 -14.21
C PRO A 307 10.20 -5.28 -15.49
N ASP A 308 10.97 -6.35 -15.59
CA ASP A 308 10.89 -7.31 -16.71
C ASP A 308 9.76 -8.35 -16.54
N GLY A 309 9.05 -8.32 -15.41
CA GLY A 309 7.96 -9.23 -15.09
C GLY A 309 8.38 -10.69 -14.88
N ARG A 310 9.67 -10.98 -14.69
CA ARG A 310 10.15 -12.35 -14.51
C ARG A 310 10.05 -12.87 -13.10
N HIS A 311 9.97 -11.96 -12.12
CA HIS A 311 9.89 -12.30 -10.70
C HIS A 311 8.76 -11.52 -10.03
N ILE A 312 7.98 -12.22 -9.21
CA ILE A 312 6.86 -11.65 -8.45
C ILE A 312 7.03 -12.07 -6.99
N ALA A 313 6.94 -11.09 -6.09
CA ALA A 313 6.96 -11.32 -4.65
C ALA A 313 5.60 -11.01 -4.03
N ILE A 314 5.05 -11.93 -3.24
CA ILE A 314 3.72 -11.82 -2.64
C ILE A 314 3.85 -11.79 -1.12
N ALA A 315 3.38 -10.70 -0.52
CA ALA A 315 3.37 -10.47 0.92
C ALA A 315 2.09 -11.01 1.56
N ASN A 316 2.20 -12.03 2.39
CA ASN A 316 1.05 -12.66 3.03
C ASN A 316 0.91 -12.26 4.51
N TYR A 317 -0.35 -12.10 4.94
CA TYR A 317 -0.74 -12.03 6.33
C TYR A 317 -1.12 -13.41 6.89
N LEU A 318 -1.58 -14.32 5.99
CA LEU A 318 -1.92 -15.69 6.34
C LEU A 318 -1.70 -16.61 5.12
N PRO A 319 -0.88 -17.65 5.24
CA PRO A 319 0.10 -17.86 6.32
C PRO A 319 1.15 -16.75 6.38
N HIS A 320 1.98 -16.71 7.41
CA HIS A 320 3.07 -15.74 7.57
C HIS A 320 4.20 -16.09 6.60
N THR A 321 4.04 -15.77 5.33
CA THR A 321 4.97 -16.12 4.26
C THR A 321 5.20 -14.97 3.30
N LEU A 322 6.36 -14.99 2.66
CA LEU A 322 6.66 -14.27 1.42
C LEU A 322 6.80 -15.31 0.32
N VAL A 323 5.93 -15.25 -0.69
CA VAL A 323 5.93 -16.21 -1.80
C VAL A 323 6.57 -15.58 -3.03
N LEU A 324 7.49 -16.30 -3.66
CA LEU A 324 8.18 -15.86 -4.87
C LEU A 324 7.71 -16.72 -6.05
N LEU A 325 7.25 -16.07 -7.10
CA LEU A 325 6.80 -16.70 -8.34
C LEU A 325 7.66 -16.22 -9.52
N ASP A 326 7.69 -17.02 -10.58
CA ASP A 326 8.17 -16.55 -11.88
C ASP A 326 7.10 -15.71 -12.59
N GLY A 327 7.46 -15.13 -13.74
CA GLY A 327 6.58 -14.28 -14.53
C GLY A 327 5.35 -15.00 -15.10
N ASP A 328 5.32 -16.32 -15.12
CA ASP A 328 4.18 -17.13 -15.53
C ASP A 328 3.38 -17.68 -14.33
N LEU A 329 3.64 -17.11 -13.16
CA LEU A 329 3.03 -17.47 -11.88
C LEU A 329 3.30 -18.91 -11.44
N ASN A 330 4.42 -19.52 -11.84
CA ASN A 330 4.89 -20.77 -11.27
C ASN A 330 5.62 -20.48 -9.95
N LEU A 331 5.45 -21.35 -8.97
CA LEU A 331 6.10 -21.21 -7.68
C LEU A 331 7.61 -21.45 -7.76
N LEU A 332 8.38 -20.42 -7.44
CA LEU A 332 9.83 -20.49 -7.27
C LEU A 332 10.20 -20.87 -5.83
N LYS A 333 9.66 -20.14 -4.85
CA LYS A 333 10.02 -20.33 -3.45
C LYS A 333 8.93 -19.82 -2.48
N VAL A 334 8.82 -20.47 -1.33
CA VAL A 334 8.11 -19.97 -0.15
C VAL A 334 9.13 -19.67 0.93
N LEU A 335 9.09 -18.44 1.46
CA LEU A 335 9.88 -18.01 2.60
C LEU A 335 8.96 -17.93 3.81
N GLU A 336 9.17 -18.78 4.80
CA GLU A 336 8.54 -18.65 6.11
C GLU A 336 9.09 -17.41 6.81
N VAL A 337 8.19 -16.54 7.26
CA VAL A 337 8.59 -15.25 7.83
C VAL A 337 8.56 -15.31 9.34
N SER A 338 9.75 -15.18 9.94
CA SER A 338 9.96 -15.20 11.39
C SER A 338 11.15 -14.36 11.79
N ASP A 339 11.32 -14.11 13.09
CA ASP A 339 12.56 -13.58 13.65
C ASP A 339 13.76 -14.53 13.39
N ARG A 340 14.98 -14.08 13.69
CA ARG A 340 16.21 -14.86 13.44
C ARG A 340 16.25 -16.18 14.19
N ASP A 341 15.63 -16.22 15.35
CA ASP A 341 15.60 -17.40 16.22
C ASP A 341 14.45 -18.37 15.85
N GLY A 342 13.58 -17.98 14.92
CA GLY A 342 12.39 -18.75 14.53
C GLY A 342 11.30 -18.82 15.61
N LYS A 343 11.38 -17.99 16.66
CA LYS A 343 10.44 -18.04 17.79
C LYS A 343 9.15 -17.28 17.54
N HIS A 344 9.22 -16.21 16.74
CA HIS A 344 8.07 -15.36 16.44
C HIS A 344 7.89 -15.24 14.94
N SER A 345 6.79 -15.77 14.43
CA SER A 345 6.43 -15.58 13.03
C SER A 345 5.87 -14.18 12.80
N SER A 346 5.99 -13.67 11.58
CA SER A 346 5.53 -12.32 11.23
C SER A 346 4.74 -12.31 9.94
N ARG A 347 3.70 -11.49 9.94
CA ARG A 347 3.06 -11.03 8.70
C ARG A 347 4.03 -10.15 7.91
N VAL A 348 3.87 -10.08 6.60
CA VAL A 348 4.62 -9.13 5.76
C VAL A 348 3.75 -7.88 5.54
N SER A 349 4.17 -6.74 6.08
CA SER A 349 3.37 -5.50 6.04
C SER A 349 3.34 -4.84 4.67
N ALA A 350 4.46 -4.89 3.94
CA ALA A 350 4.61 -4.35 2.59
C ALA A 350 5.74 -5.06 1.86
N VAL A 351 5.64 -5.17 0.53
CA VAL A 351 6.73 -5.57 -0.36
C VAL A 351 6.73 -4.66 -1.58
N TYR A 352 7.91 -4.13 -1.94
CA TYR A 352 8.10 -3.27 -3.10
C TYR A 352 9.34 -3.67 -3.88
N ASP A 353 9.34 -3.40 -5.19
CA ASP A 353 10.50 -3.60 -6.03
C ASP A 353 11.49 -2.44 -5.88
N ALA A 354 12.75 -2.78 -5.73
CA ALA A 354 13.88 -1.87 -5.74
C ALA A 354 14.73 -2.16 -6.99
N THR A 355 14.25 -1.70 -8.15
CA THR A 355 14.83 -2.00 -9.48
C THR A 355 16.35 -1.79 -9.56
N PRO A 356 16.93 -0.65 -9.11
CA PRO A 356 18.38 -0.45 -9.19
C PRO A 356 19.19 -1.43 -8.35
N ARG A 357 18.55 -2.10 -7.39
CA ARG A 357 19.16 -3.10 -6.51
C ARG A 357 18.92 -4.54 -6.98
N HIS A 358 18.13 -4.73 -8.04
CA HIS A 358 17.68 -6.05 -8.50
C HIS A 358 17.10 -6.89 -7.35
N ALA A 359 16.26 -6.26 -6.52
CA ALA A 359 15.75 -6.89 -5.31
C ALA A 359 14.34 -6.44 -4.94
N PHE A 360 13.60 -7.29 -4.28
CA PHE A 360 12.40 -6.91 -3.53
C PHE A 360 12.76 -6.56 -2.11
N ILE A 361 12.16 -5.49 -1.59
CA ILE A 361 12.30 -5.10 -0.18
C ILE A 361 10.97 -5.39 0.52
N ALA A 362 11.02 -6.18 1.58
CA ALA A 362 9.86 -6.56 2.37
C ALA A 362 10.00 -6.08 3.82
N ALA A 363 8.99 -5.38 4.33
CA ALA A 363 8.90 -4.99 5.72
C ALA A 363 8.07 -5.99 6.51
N LEU A 364 8.55 -6.38 7.69
CA LEU A 364 7.86 -7.32 8.56
C LEU A 364 7.00 -6.56 9.58
N LYS A 365 5.77 -7.05 9.76
CA LYS A 365 4.77 -6.36 10.57
C LYS A 365 4.90 -6.56 12.06
N ASP A 366 5.31 -7.76 12.47
CA ASP A 366 5.28 -8.21 13.87
C ASP A 366 6.70 -8.44 14.41
N VAL A 367 7.71 -8.36 13.55
CA VAL A 367 9.13 -8.48 13.86
C VAL A 367 9.85 -7.23 13.31
N PRO A 368 10.73 -6.58 14.07
CA PRO A 368 11.41 -5.36 13.63
C PRO A 368 12.53 -5.67 12.63
N GLU A 369 12.16 -6.11 11.45
CA GLU A 369 13.08 -6.42 10.36
C GLU A 369 12.57 -5.96 9.00
N VAL A 370 13.53 -5.67 8.12
CA VAL A 370 13.36 -5.53 6.68
C VAL A 370 14.20 -6.60 6.00
N TRP A 371 13.61 -7.24 5.00
CA TRP A 371 14.25 -8.25 4.17
C TRP A 371 14.50 -7.71 2.77
N GLU A 372 15.73 -7.83 2.28
CA GLU A 372 16.10 -7.60 0.88
C GLU A 372 16.28 -8.97 0.19
N ILE A 373 15.47 -9.25 -0.82
CA ILE A 373 15.45 -10.51 -1.55
C ILE A 373 15.87 -10.24 -2.99
N SER A 374 17.13 -10.55 -3.32
CA SER A 374 17.62 -10.35 -4.67
C SER A 374 17.02 -11.36 -5.65
N TYR A 375 16.59 -10.85 -6.81
CA TYR A 375 16.22 -11.67 -7.97
C TYR A 375 17.31 -11.71 -9.04
N ASP A 376 18.52 -11.21 -8.74
CA ASP A 376 19.72 -11.41 -9.58
C ASP A 376 20.31 -12.81 -9.30
N PRO A 377 20.39 -13.70 -10.31
CA PRO A 377 21.02 -15.00 -10.13
C PRO A 377 22.49 -14.94 -9.70
N ALA A 378 23.18 -13.83 -9.98
CA ALA A 378 24.58 -13.60 -9.60
C ALA A 378 24.72 -12.89 -8.24
N ALA A 379 23.63 -12.72 -7.48
CA ALA A 379 23.66 -12.06 -6.17
C ALA A 379 24.66 -12.72 -5.22
N ASP A 380 25.43 -11.88 -4.52
CA ASP A 380 26.42 -12.33 -3.54
C ASP A 380 25.78 -13.22 -2.47
N GLU A 381 26.53 -14.21 -2.02
CA GLU A 381 26.13 -15.08 -0.93
C GLU A 381 25.87 -14.31 0.38
N ILE A 382 24.98 -14.85 1.17
CA ILE A 382 24.57 -14.27 2.46
C ILE A 382 25.22 -15.08 3.58
N PRO A 383 25.91 -14.44 4.54
CA PRO A 383 26.37 -15.09 5.76
C PRO A 383 25.21 -15.67 6.55
N ALA A 384 25.23 -16.96 6.83
CA ALA A 384 24.14 -17.70 7.50
C ALA A 384 24.50 -18.23 8.90
N GLY A 385 25.67 -17.84 9.43
CA GLY A 385 26.14 -18.28 10.75
C GLY A 385 27.39 -17.53 11.19
N LEU A 386 28.18 -18.16 12.04
CA LEU A 386 29.49 -17.64 12.42
C LEU A 386 30.39 -17.62 11.20
N ILE A 387 31.00 -16.48 10.95
CA ILE A 387 32.02 -16.29 9.91
C ILE A 387 33.36 -16.12 10.63
N HIS A 388 34.29 -17.06 10.40
CA HIS A 388 35.63 -16.99 10.94
C HIS A 388 36.52 -16.07 10.12
N ASP A 389 36.42 -16.16 8.79
CA ASP A 389 37.15 -15.29 7.88
C ASP A 389 36.31 -15.04 6.61
N HIS A 390 35.99 -13.77 6.33
CA HIS A 390 35.25 -13.37 5.13
C HIS A 390 36.10 -13.52 3.85
N ALA A 391 37.37 -13.23 3.91
CA ALA A 391 38.26 -13.30 2.75
C ALA A 391 38.56 -14.76 2.33
N GLN A 392 38.71 -15.64 3.31
CA GLN A 392 38.87 -17.07 3.10
C GLN A 392 37.56 -17.82 2.94
N ARG A 393 36.40 -17.14 3.13
CA ARG A 393 35.05 -17.73 3.14
C ARG A 393 34.89 -18.86 4.16
N GLU A 394 35.58 -18.75 5.29
CA GLU A 394 35.43 -19.68 6.41
C GLU A 394 34.16 -19.36 7.22
N GLY A 395 33.11 -20.10 6.92
CA GLY A 395 31.79 -19.94 7.59
C GLY A 395 30.64 -20.55 6.81
N ALA A 396 29.44 -20.40 7.34
CA ALA A 396 28.22 -20.83 6.66
C ALA A 396 27.68 -19.70 5.78
N PHE A 397 27.50 -19.99 4.49
CA PHE A 397 26.91 -19.07 3.51
C PHE A 397 25.74 -19.74 2.80
N ILE A 398 24.74 -18.96 2.44
CA ILE A 398 23.62 -19.39 1.59
C ILE A 398 23.61 -18.54 0.30
N PRO A 399 23.08 -19.05 -0.82
CA PRO A 399 22.95 -18.27 -2.04
C PRO A 399 22.23 -16.95 -1.80
N GLY A 400 22.67 -15.87 -2.45
CA GLY A 400 21.97 -14.57 -2.38
C GLY A 400 20.67 -14.56 -3.15
N TYR A 401 20.61 -15.28 -4.28
CA TYR A 401 19.43 -15.36 -5.13
C TYR A 401 18.22 -15.94 -4.38
N LEU A 402 17.12 -15.19 -4.36
CA LEU A 402 15.86 -15.52 -3.73
C LEU A 402 15.94 -15.90 -2.23
N ASN A 403 16.98 -15.44 -1.54
CA ASN A 403 17.11 -15.57 -0.09
C ASN A 403 17.16 -14.19 0.59
N PRO A 404 16.61 -14.06 1.80
CA PRO A 404 16.52 -12.77 2.45
C PRO A 404 17.85 -12.33 3.07
N ARG A 405 18.35 -11.16 2.69
CA ARG A 405 19.29 -10.38 3.48
C ARG A 405 18.51 -9.60 4.52
N ARG A 406 18.72 -9.92 5.77
CA ARG A 406 17.91 -9.42 6.90
C ARG A 406 18.57 -8.20 7.53
N THR A 407 17.81 -7.12 7.67
CA THR A 407 18.19 -5.89 8.36
C THR A 407 17.36 -5.74 9.62
N GLN A 408 18.02 -5.76 10.79
CA GLN A 408 17.38 -5.55 12.07
C GLN A 408 17.07 -4.07 12.29
N LEU A 409 15.86 -3.78 12.78
CA LEU A 409 15.36 -2.46 13.09
C LEU A 409 15.09 -2.30 14.59
N ASN A 410 14.67 -1.09 14.99
CA ASN A 410 14.24 -0.83 16.36
C ASN A 410 12.76 -1.17 16.58
N ASP A 411 11.92 -0.85 15.58
CA ASP A 411 10.48 -1.07 15.59
C ASP A 411 10.04 -1.67 14.25
N PRO A 412 8.99 -2.52 14.23
CA PRO A 412 8.43 -3.03 12.99
C PRO A 412 7.90 -1.91 12.11
N LEU A 413 7.95 -2.08 10.79
CA LEU A 413 7.39 -1.13 9.83
C LEU A 413 6.01 -1.59 9.34
N ASP A 414 5.05 -0.67 9.29
CA ASP A 414 3.74 -0.93 8.67
C ASP A 414 3.76 -0.64 7.16
N ASP A 415 4.51 0.37 6.77
CA ASP A 415 4.72 0.78 5.38
C ASP A 415 6.01 1.59 5.25
N PHE A 416 6.49 1.77 4.01
CA PHE A 416 7.72 2.52 3.75
C PHE A 416 7.75 3.13 2.35
N PHE A 417 8.72 4.00 2.15
CA PHE A 417 9.00 4.75 0.93
C PHE A 417 10.51 4.72 0.67
N PHE A 418 10.95 4.66 -0.59
CA PHE A 418 12.37 4.73 -0.95
C PHE A 418 12.82 6.16 -1.23
N THR A 419 14.10 6.46 -0.94
CA THR A 419 14.80 7.54 -1.64
C THR A 419 14.93 7.20 -3.12
N GLN A 420 15.08 8.21 -3.99
CA GLN A 420 15.08 8.00 -5.44
C GLN A 420 16.26 7.18 -5.96
N ASP A 421 17.37 7.19 -5.23
CA ASP A 421 18.55 6.35 -5.49
C ASP A 421 18.44 4.94 -4.91
N TYR A 422 17.34 4.65 -4.19
CA TYR A 422 17.11 3.38 -3.50
C TYR A 422 18.21 2.98 -2.50
N ALA A 423 19.02 3.94 -2.05
CA ALA A 423 20.02 3.70 -1.00
C ALA A 423 19.39 3.66 0.39
N GLU A 424 18.27 4.37 0.58
CA GLU A 424 17.56 4.43 1.85
C GLU A 424 16.07 4.12 1.69
N LEU A 425 15.48 3.55 2.72
CA LEU A 425 14.04 3.52 2.90
C LEU A 425 13.64 4.35 4.12
N MET A 426 12.51 5.01 4.02
CA MET A 426 11.85 5.74 5.09
C MET A 426 10.58 5.00 5.44
N GLY A 427 10.51 4.45 6.64
CA GLY A 427 9.39 3.64 7.10
C GLY A 427 8.84 4.13 8.42
N ALA A 428 7.61 3.74 8.73
CA ALA A 428 7.01 4.04 10.03
C ALA A 428 6.24 2.86 10.58
N SER A 429 6.23 2.75 11.91
CA SER A 429 5.34 1.83 12.63
C SER A 429 3.91 2.38 12.67
N ARG A 430 2.97 1.58 13.13
CA ARG A 430 1.58 2.02 13.37
C ARG A 430 1.45 3.10 14.44
N GLU A 431 2.39 3.12 15.37
CA GLU A 431 2.46 4.11 16.45
C GLU A 431 3.16 5.40 16.00
N GLY A 432 3.50 5.53 14.70
CA GLY A 432 4.11 6.73 14.13
C GLY A 432 5.62 6.85 14.36
N LYS A 433 6.28 5.77 14.83
CA LYS A 433 7.73 5.77 14.97
C LYS A 433 8.38 5.66 13.59
N GLY A 434 8.81 6.80 13.07
CA GLY A 434 9.47 6.89 11.78
C GLY A 434 10.95 6.54 11.87
N GLN A 435 11.46 5.79 10.88
CA GLN A 435 12.84 5.35 10.79
C GLN A 435 13.37 5.54 9.36
N VAL A 436 14.64 5.94 9.26
CA VAL A 436 15.42 5.89 8.03
C VAL A 436 16.39 4.72 8.12
N VAL A 437 16.33 3.84 7.15
CA VAL A 437 17.18 2.65 7.06
C VAL A 437 18.06 2.77 5.82
N ASN A 438 19.36 2.73 6.00
CA ASN A 438 20.30 2.62 4.89
C ASN A 438 20.42 1.15 4.49
N LEU A 439 20.06 0.85 3.24
CA LEU A 439 19.99 -0.51 2.72
C LEU A 439 21.37 -1.12 2.46
N ASP A 440 22.40 -0.30 2.16
CA ASP A 440 23.76 -0.77 1.95
C ASP A 440 24.44 -1.08 3.28
N ALA A 441 24.34 -0.15 4.23
CA ALA A 441 24.85 -0.35 5.58
C ALA A 441 23.99 -1.34 6.42
N ARG A 442 22.79 -1.66 5.94
CA ARG A 442 21.82 -2.57 6.59
C ARG A 442 21.55 -2.22 8.05
N LYS A 443 21.27 -0.95 8.28
CA LYS A 443 20.96 -0.45 9.63
C LYS A 443 20.09 0.80 9.58
N LYS A 444 19.35 1.02 10.66
CA LYS A 444 18.73 2.31 10.93
C LYS A 444 19.81 3.37 11.11
N ILE A 445 19.65 4.51 10.44
CA ILE A 445 20.60 5.64 10.50
C ILE A 445 20.00 6.90 11.11
N ALA A 446 18.68 7.04 11.12
CA ALA A 446 18.01 8.20 11.70
C ALA A 446 16.57 7.87 12.13
N ASP A 447 16.00 8.76 12.93
CA ASP A 447 14.56 8.83 13.18
C ASP A 447 13.93 9.84 12.20
N LEU A 448 12.66 9.60 11.83
CA LEU A 448 11.85 10.57 11.08
C LEU A 448 10.87 11.24 12.03
N PRO A 449 10.77 12.58 12.00
CA PRO A 449 9.89 13.34 12.90
C PRO A 449 8.43 13.33 12.42
N LEU A 450 7.89 12.13 12.19
CA LEU A 450 6.50 11.88 11.83
C LEU A 450 5.67 11.69 13.11
N ALA A 451 4.44 12.14 13.07
CA ALA A 451 3.48 11.97 14.16
C ALA A 451 2.30 11.12 13.71
N GLY A 452 1.54 10.57 14.67
CA GLY A 452 0.35 9.78 14.40
C GLY A 452 0.65 8.50 13.60
N MET A 453 -0.12 8.25 12.56
CA MET A 453 0.06 7.10 11.66
C MET A 453 0.27 7.60 10.22
N PRO A 454 1.51 7.89 9.82
CA PRO A 454 1.79 8.33 8.45
C PRO A 454 1.53 7.20 7.44
N HIS A 455 1.04 7.57 6.26
CA HIS A 455 0.82 6.62 5.15
C HIS A 455 1.90 6.80 4.09
N LEU A 456 3.07 6.24 4.34
CA LEU A 456 4.26 6.43 3.52
C LEU A 456 4.14 5.80 2.12
N GLY A 457 3.39 4.73 1.96
CA GLY A 457 3.09 4.16 0.63
C GLY A 457 2.31 5.10 -0.30
N SER A 458 1.77 6.21 0.20
CA SER A 458 1.23 7.31 -0.60
C SER A 458 2.14 8.54 -0.61
N GLY A 459 3.38 8.41 -0.17
CA GLY A 459 4.35 9.50 -0.18
C GLY A 459 4.66 9.98 -1.59
N ILE A 460 4.89 11.27 -1.74
CA ILE A 460 5.30 11.92 -2.98
C ILE A 460 6.53 12.78 -2.76
N THR A 461 7.34 12.96 -3.80
CA THR A 461 8.53 13.81 -3.76
C THR A 461 8.49 14.87 -4.85
N TRP A 462 9.13 16.01 -4.60
CA TRP A 462 9.38 17.04 -5.60
C TRP A 462 10.54 17.94 -5.18
N ASP A 463 11.06 18.74 -6.13
CA ASP A 463 12.02 19.78 -5.82
C ASP A 463 11.31 21.04 -5.33
N TRP A 464 11.62 21.45 -4.10
CA TRP A 464 11.10 22.65 -3.48
C TRP A 464 12.25 23.62 -3.14
N ARG A 465 12.33 24.73 -3.88
CA ARG A 465 13.35 25.77 -3.67
C ARG A 465 14.78 25.24 -3.63
N GLY A 466 15.09 24.34 -4.55
CA GLY A 466 16.42 23.72 -4.67
C GLY A 466 16.71 22.63 -3.64
N ARG A 467 15.69 22.15 -2.91
CA ARG A 467 15.78 21.02 -1.97
C ARG A 467 14.80 19.94 -2.38
N ARG A 468 15.24 18.70 -2.33
CA ARG A 468 14.33 17.57 -2.53
C ARG A 468 13.53 17.33 -1.25
N VAL A 469 12.21 17.39 -1.37
CA VAL A 469 11.29 17.15 -0.26
C VAL A 469 10.41 15.93 -0.51
N MET A 470 9.94 15.32 0.57
CA MET A 470 8.94 14.26 0.59
C MET A 470 7.75 14.73 1.41
N ALA A 471 6.54 14.42 0.96
CA ALA A 471 5.32 14.65 1.72
C ALA A 471 4.55 13.36 1.95
N SER A 472 3.95 13.24 3.11
CA SER A 472 3.11 12.09 3.51
C SER A 472 1.84 12.57 4.19
N THR A 473 0.74 11.86 3.93
CA THR A 473 -0.50 12.00 4.69
C THR A 473 -0.40 11.34 6.06
N ASN A 474 -1.38 11.63 6.91
CA ASN A 474 -1.52 11.01 8.21
C ASN A 474 -2.94 10.45 8.36
N LEU A 475 -3.04 9.18 8.79
CA LEU A 475 -4.32 8.47 8.95
C LEU A 475 -5.05 8.82 10.26
N GLN A 476 -4.39 9.50 11.18
CA GLN A 476 -4.94 9.89 12.50
C GLN A 476 -5.00 11.40 12.70
N ALA A 477 -4.08 12.15 12.09
CA ALA A 477 -4.03 13.60 12.18
C ALA A 477 -4.44 14.26 10.86
N ALA A 478 -5.16 15.38 10.97
CA ALA A 478 -5.61 16.18 9.83
C ALA A 478 -4.45 17.05 9.31
N GLU A 479 -3.40 16.42 8.77
CA GLU A 479 -2.23 17.12 8.24
C GLU A 479 -1.53 16.34 7.13
N VAL A 480 -0.81 17.06 6.29
CA VAL A 480 0.25 16.55 5.41
C VAL A 480 1.58 17.06 5.95
N THR A 481 2.50 16.16 6.25
CA THR A 481 3.85 16.51 6.69
C THR A 481 4.80 16.54 5.51
N VAL A 482 5.53 17.64 5.32
CA VAL A 482 6.58 17.83 4.30
C VAL A 482 7.94 17.79 4.99
N ILE A 483 8.83 16.92 4.53
CA ILE A 483 10.16 16.67 5.10
C ILE A 483 11.21 16.93 4.03
N ASP A 484 12.28 17.62 4.38
CA ASP A 484 13.50 17.71 3.57
C ASP A 484 14.25 16.39 3.62
N LEU A 485 14.51 15.78 2.46
CA LEU A 485 15.12 14.45 2.39
C LEU A 485 16.59 14.43 2.81
N GLN A 486 17.29 15.54 2.70
CA GLN A 486 18.70 15.62 3.06
C GLN A 486 18.89 15.86 4.56
N SER A 487 18.21 16.88 5.11
CA SER A 487 18.31 17.19 6.55
C SER A 487 17.43 16.28 7.42
N ARG A 488 16.42 15.64 6.83
CA ARG A 488 15.40 14.82 7.50
C ARG A 488 14.55 15.63 8.49
N GLU A 489 14.50 16.94 8.34
CA GLU A 489 13.71 17.84 9.18
C GLU A 489 12.36 18.17 8.54
N VAL A 490 11.37 18.43 9.38
CA VAL A 490 10.06 18.89 8.93
C VAL A 490 10.18 20.30 8.36
N VAL A 491 9.93 20.44 7.07
CA VAL A 491 9.83 21.74 6.39
C VAL A 491 8.50 22.42 6.71
N ARG A 492 7.41 21.64 6.68
CA ARG A 492 6.06 22.15 6.89
C ARG A 492 5.11 21.04 7.34
N ARG A 493 4.21 21.38 8.26
CA ARG A 493 2.96 20.65 8.51
C ARG A 493 1.82 21.46 7.91
N ILE A 494 1.12 20.88 6.96
CA ILE A 494 0.02 21.53 6.22
C ILE A 494 -1.27 21.00 6.82
N PRO A 495 -2.07 21.83 7.53
CA PRO A 495 -3.34 21.39 8.08
C PRO A 495 -4.32 21.07 6.96
N THR A 496 -5.09 19.98 7.13
CA THR A 496 -6.13 19.53 6.23
C THR A 496 -7.50 19.49 6.93
N ARG A 497 -8.59 19.28 6.18
CA ARG A 497 -9.96 19.16 6.77
C ARG A 497 -10.11 17.92 7.64
N GLY A 498 -9.40 16.87 7.32
CA GLY A 498 -9.44 15.60 8.04
C GLY A 498 -8.23 14.72 7.73
N PRO A 499 -8.03 13.64 8.49
CA PRO A 499 -6.99 12.68 8.19
C PRO A 499 -7.18 12.11 6.78
N GLY A 500 -6.08 12.12 5.99
CA GLY A 500 -6.07 11.68 4.60
C GLY A 500 -5.40 10.33 4.42
N PHE A 501 -5.77 9.63 3.36
CA PHE A 501 -5.16 8.35 3.00
C PHE A 501 -4.25 8.49 1.78
N PHE A 502 -4.72 9.16 0.72
CA PHE A 502 -3.98 9.30 -0.52
C PHE A 502 -3.51 10.74 -0.72
N LEU A 503 -2.24 10.87 -1.07
CA LEU A 503 -1.62 12.09 -1.55
C LEU A 503 -1.07 11.83 -2.94
N ARG A 504 -1.36 12.70 -3.90
CA ARG A 504 -0.96 12.50 -5.28
C ARG A 504 -0.58 13.81 -5.95
N SER A 505 0.44 13.76 -6.79
CA SER A 505 0.86 14.85 -7.66
C SER A 505 1.37 14.27 -8.98
N HIS A 506 1.80 15.13 -9.86
CA HIS A 506 2.50 14.82 -11.10
C HIS A 506 3.67 15.81 -11.28
N GLU A 507 4.73 15.43 -12.01
CA GLU A 507 5.87 16.32 -12.26
C GLU A 507 5.43 17.62 -12.96
N ASN A 508 4.53 17.53 -13.93
CA ASN A 508 3.99 18.65 -14.69
C ASN A 508 2.89 19.44 -13.95
N SER A 509 2.46 18.97 -12.76
CA SER A 509 1.43 19.66 -11.97
C SER A 509 2.06 20.53 -10.89
N ARG A 510 1.62 21.78 -10.80
CA ARG A 510 1.90 22.67 -9.67
C ARG A 510 1.31 22.16 -8.36
N TYR A 511 0.30 21.31 -8.42
CA TYR A 511 -0.54 20.95 -7.30
C TYR A 511 -0.31 19.51 -6.84
N ALA A 512 -0.51 19.28 -5.54
CA ALA A 512 -0.70 17.97 -4.94
C ALA A 512 -2.11 17.87 -4.37
N PHE A 513 -2.75 16.72 -4.53
CA PHE A 513 -4.12 16.47 -4.12
C PHE A 513 -4.13 15.52 -2.93
N VAL A 514 -4.86 15.87 -1.88
CA VAL A 514 -5.01 15.05 -0.67
C VAL A 514 -6.47 14.89 -0.32
N ASP A 515 -6.90 13.66 -0.04
CA ASP A 515 -8.24 13.38 0.46
C ASP A 515 -8.35 13.56 1.98
N SER A 516 -9.59 13.55 2.46
CA SER A 516 -9.93 13.54 3.89
C SER A 516 -10.80 12.32 4.23
N MET A 517 -10.57 11.19 3.53
CA MET A 517 -11.45 10.03 3.54
C MET A 517 -11.55 9.33 4.90
N MET A 518 -10.58 9.54 5.79
CA MET A 518 -10.61 9.00 7.16
C MET A 518 -11.50 9.82 8.10
N SER A 519 -11.98 10.99 7.66
CA SER A 519 -12.93 11.83 8.42
C SER A 519 -14.37 11.52 8.01
N PRO A 520 -15.25 11.09 8.93
CA PRO A 520 -16.67 10.91 8.61
C PRO A 520 -17.35 12.20 8.12
N GLU A 521 -16.91 13.35 8.62
CA GLU A 521 -17.47 14.66 8.29
C GLU A 521 -16.98 15.20 6.94
N TYR A 522 -15.65 15.05 6.65
CA TYR A 522 -15.00 15.68 5.51
C TYR A 522 -14.58 14.71 4.40
N LYS A 523 -14.98 13.44 4.43
CA LYS A 523 -14.60 12.44 3.41
C LYS A 523 -15.04 12.80 1.99
N HIS A 524 -15.92 13.79 1.84
CA HIS A 524 -16.41 14.32 0.57
C HIS A 524 -15.54 15.47 0.03
N VAL A 525 -14.47 15.84 0.73
CA VAL A 525 -13.58 16.95 0.39
C VAL A 525 -12.23 16.42 -0.06
N LEU A 526 -11.78 16.85 -1.25
CA LEU A 526 -10.45 16.65 -1.78
C LEU A 526 -9.74 18.02 -1.79
N GLN A 527 -8.65 18.16 -1.07
CA GLN A 527 -7.93 19.41 -0.95
C GLN A 527 -6.75 19.47 -1.90
N VAL A 528 -6.51 20.66 -2.45
CA VAL A 528 -5.43 20.95 -3.40
C VAL A 528 -4.36 21.77 -2.70
N ILE A 529 -3.18 21.23 -2.63
CA ILE A 529 -1.99 21.87 -2.04
C ILE A 529 -1.13 22.42 -3.17
N ASP A 530 -0.76 23.68 -3.08
CA ASP A 530 0.24 24.30 -3.96
C ASP A 530 1.65 23.86 -3.49
N LYS A 531 2.40 23.21 -4.37
CA LYS A 531 3.73 22.66 -4.05
C LYS A 531 4.78 23.73 -3.73
N GLU A 532 4.63 24.96 -4.27
CA GLU A 532 5.58 26.04 -4.02
C GLU A 532 5.32 26.71 -2.66
N THR A 533 4.07 27.05 -2.38
CA THR A 533 3.70 27.78 -1.15
C THR A 533 3.47 26.85 0.06
N LEU A 534 3.34 25.54 -0.17
CA LEU A 534 3.02 24.53 0.84
C LEU A 534 1.75 24.90 1.63
N LYS A 535 0.69 25.29 0.91
CA LYS A 535 -0.61 25.64 1.48
C LYS A 535 -1.73 24.98 0.70
N VAL A 536 -2.83 24.69 1.38
CA VAL A 536 -4.10 24.37 0.71
C VAL A 536 -4.59 25.64 0.02
N VAL A 537 -4.86 25.55 -1.28
CA VAL A 537 -5.27 26.68 -2.12
C VAL A 537 -6.65 26.50 -2.71
N HIS A 538 -7.17 25.28 -2.75
CA HIS A 538 -8.48 24.96 -3.31
C HIS A 538 -9.07 23.70 -2.66
N GLU A 539 -10.39 23.56 -2.73
CA GLU A 539 -11.13 22.38 -2.29
C GLU A 539 -12.11 21.95 -3.38
N LEU A 540 -12.01 20.67 -3.77
CA LEU A 540 -12.97 20.01 -4.63
C LEU A 540 -13.92 19.21 -3.75
N THR A 541 -15.22 19.38 -3.94
CA THR A 541 -16.21 18.85 -3.02
C THR A 541 -17.32 18.09 -3.74
N GLU A 542 -17.79 17.01 -3.13
CA GLU A 542 -18.98 16.27 -3.48
C GLU A 542 -20.09 16.48 -2.42
N GLN A 543 -21.22 15.84 -2.60
CA GLN A 543 -22.31 15.89 -1.62
C GLN A 543 -21.83 15.29 -0.27
N PRO A 544 -22.14 15.94 0.86
CA PRO A 544 -21.81 15.42 2.19
C PRO A 544 -22.26 13.96 2.37
N GLY A 545 -21.41 13.16 2.99
CA GLY A 545 -21.65 11.72 3.20
C GLY A 545 -21.12 10.82 2.10
N ARG A 546 -20.83 11.33 0.89
CA ARG A 546 -20.13 10.60 -0.18
C ARG A 546 -18.61 10.66 0.04
N THR A 547 -17.86 9.71 -0.51
CA THR A 547 -16.42 9.63 -0.33
C THR A 547 -15.70 10.00 -1.62
N LEU A 548 -14.95 11.10 -1.61
CA LEU A 548 -14.11 11.56 -2.71
C LEU A 548 -12.65 11.32 -2.35
N ALA A 549 -11.98 10.42 -3.06
CA ALA A 549 -10.62 9.99 -2.71
C ALA A 549 -9.82 9.49 -3.92
N HIS A 550 -8.55 9.18 -3.67
CA HIS A 550 -7.62 8.57 -4.60
C HIS A 550 -7.53 9.30 -5.94
N VAL A 551 -6.56 10.19 -6.10
CA VAL A 551 -6.30 10.91 -7.36
C VAL A 551 -5.23 10.17 -8.17
N GLU A 552 -5.34 10.21 -9.49
CA GLU A 552 -4.31 9.81 -10.45
C GLU A 552 -4.34 10.76 -11.64
N PHE A 553 -3.20 10.96 -12.30
CA PHE A 553 -3.06 11.88 -13.40
C PHE A 553 -2.96 11.14 -14.75
N THR A 554 -3.35 11.80 -15.83
CA THR A 554 -2.96 11.40 -17.18
C THR A 554 -1.45 11.45 -17.33
N ARG A 555 -0.93 10.73 -18.34
CA ARG A 555 0.52 10.62 -18.62
C ARG A 555 1.24 11.97 -18.70
N ASP A 556 0.58 12.97 -19.25
CA ASP A 556 1.11 14.34 -19.43
C ASP A 556 0.82 15.27 -18.23
N GLY A 557 0.02 14.81 -17.26
CA GLY A 557 -0.41 15.60 -16.11
C GLY A 557 -1.51 16.63 -16.38
N SER A 558 -2.11 16.62 -17.59
CA SER A 558 -3.15 17.60 -17.97
C SER A 558 -4.45 17.42 -17.22
N TYR A 559 -4.80 16.19 -16.88
CA TYR A 559 -6.01 15.87 -16.12
C TYR A 559 -5.70 15.10 -14.83
N ALA A 560 -6.43 15.45 -13.78
CA ALA A 560 -6.47 14.74 -12.51
C ALA A 560 -7.80 14.01 -12.37
N LEU A 561 -7.77 12.69 -12.18
CA LEU A 561 -8.94 11.85 -12.04
C LEU A 561 -9.14 11.51 -10.55
N ALA A 562 -10.27 11.86 -9.95
CA ALA A 562 -10.64 11.53 -8.57
C ALA A 562 -11.74 10.46 -8.55
N SER A 563 -11.74 9.60 -7.55
CA SER A 563 -12.73 8.53 -7.37
C SER A 563 -13.83 8.94 -6.40
N LEU A 564 -15.07 8.80 -6.84
CA LEU A 564 -16.26 8.83 -5.99
C LEU A 564 -16.57 7.38 -5.55
N TRP A 565 -16.23 7.03 -4.30
CA TRP A 565 -16.26 5.65 -3.78
C TRP A 565 -17.64 5.19 -3.33
N GLU A 566 -18.62 5.29 -4.22
CA GLU A 566 -19.99 4.90 -3.96
C GLU A 566 -20.45 3.82 -4.94
N ASP A 567 -21.48 3.05 -4.63
CA ASP A 567 -22.02 2.02 -5.53
C ASP A 567 -22.59 2.65 -6.81
N ASP A 568 -23.13 3.86 -6.71
CA ASP A 568 -23.47 4.77 -7.80
C ASP A 568 -22.34 5.78 -8.07
N GLY A 569 -21.09 5.34 -7.99
CA GLY A 569 -19.91 6.17 -8.05
C GLY A 569 -19.53 6.61 -9.47
N ALA A 570 -18.41 7.30 -9.56
CA ALA A 570 -17.87 7.80 -10.82
C ALA A 570 -16.38 8.11 -10.69
N LEU A 571 -15.70 8.25 -11.82
CA LEU A 571 -14.47 9.03 -11.93
C LEU A 571 -14.84 10.47 -12.28
N LEU A 572 -14.37 11.40 -11.48
CA LEU A 572 -14.43 12.83 -11.73
C LEU A 572 -13.12 13.25 -12.35
N VAL A 573 -13.17 13.85 -13.53
CA VAL A 573 -12.01 14.31 -14.27
C VAL A 573 -11.92 15.82 -14.14
N PHE A 574 -10.81 16.29 -13.61
CA PHE A 574 -10.53 17.72 -13.45
C PHE A 574 -9.38 18.13 -14.39
N ASP A 575 -9.52 19.27 -15.03
CA ASP A 575 -8.37 19.97 -15.61
C ASP A 575 -7.39 20.31 -14.48
N ALA A 576 -6.13 19.85 -14.61
CA ALA A 576 -5.16 19.93 -13.53
C ALA A 576 -4.61 21.35 -13.28
N GLN A 577 -4.87 22.32 -14.18
CA GLN A 577 -4.46 23.72 -14.04
C GLN A 577 -5.60 24.57 -13.48
N THR A 578 -6.79 24.45 -14.08
CA THR A 578 -7.96 25.28 -13.72
C THR A 578 -8.74 24.69 -12.54
N LEU A 579 -8.52 23.43 -12.21
CA LEU A 579 -9.21 22.67 -11.15
C LEU A 579 -10.72 22.55 -11.39
N THR A 580 -11.16 22.67 -12.65
CA THR A 580 -12.58 22.54 -13.03
C THR A 580 -12.90 21.11 -13.45
N GLU A 581 -14.06 20.58 -13.05
CA GLU A 581 -14.54 19.29 -13.51
C GLU A 581 -14.91 19.38 -15.01
N VAL A 582 -14.29 18.56 -15.84
CA VAL A 582 -14.51 18.54 -17.30
C VAL A 582 -15.30 17.32 -17.76
N LYS A 583 -15.25 16.22 -16.99
CA LYS A 583 -15.96 14.97 -17.33
C LYS A 583 -16.27 14.17 -16.08
N ARG A 584 -17.38 13.45 -16.10
CA ARG A 584 -17.77 12.49 -15.06
C ARG A 584 -18.10 11.16 -15.73
N ILE A 585 -17.43 10.08 -15.31
CA ILE A 585 -17.53 8.74 -15.90
C ILE A 585 -18.15 7.83 -14.86
N PRO A 586 -19.44 7.42 -14.99
CA PRO A 586 -20.11 6.54 -14.04
C PRO A 586 -19.40 5.19 -13.91
N MET A 587 -19.18 4.73 -12.67
CA MET A 587 -18.54 3.46 -12.35
C MET A 587 -19.06 2.90 -11.01
N ARG A 588 -18.92 1.59 -10.81
CA ARG A 588 -19.36 0.90 -9.62
C ARG A 588 -18.27 0.93 -8.54
N LYS A 589 -18.35 1.89 -7.62
CA LYS A 589 -17.42 2.06 -6.49
C LYS A 589 -15.94 1.97 -6.92
N PRO A 590 -15.47 2.91 -7.75
CA PRO A 590 -14.08 2.93 -8.23
C PRO A 590 -13.15 3.29 -7.07
N VAL A 591 -12.47 2.30 -6.49
CA VAL A 591 -11.65 2.49 -5.27
C VAL A 591 -10.21 2.84 -5.55
N GLY A 592 -9.70 2.59 -6.75
CA GLY A 592 -8.35 2.94 -7.14
C GLY A 592 -8.21 2.96 -8.63
N LYS A 593 -7.41 3.88 -9.13
CA LYS A 593 -7.05 3.98 -10.55
C LYS A 593 -5.56 4.25 -10.68
N TYR A 594 -4.98 3.70 -11.72
CA TYR A 594 -3.54 3.63 -11.86
C TYR A 594 -3.19 3.83 -13.33
N ASN A 595 -2.51 4.92 -13.64
CA ASN A 595 -2.01 5.19 -14.98
C ASN A 595 -0.76 4.36 -15.24
N VAL A 596 -0.64 3.75 -16.42
CA VAL A 596 0.49 2.88 -16.78
C VAL A 596 1.81 3.63 -16.69
N TRP A 597 1.91 4.79 -17.36
CA TRP A 597 3.13 5.61 -17.36
C TRP A 597 3.59 5.97 -15.97
N ASN A 598 2.70 6.55 -15.16
CA ASN A 598 3.03 7.00 -13.81
C ASN A 598 3.50 5.87 -12.89
N LYS A 599 3.16 4.61 -13.21
CA LYS A 599 3.57 3.45 -12.41
C LYS A 599 4.87 2.79 -12.88
N ILE A 600 5.20 2.88 -14.16
CA ILE A 600 6.43 2.28 -14.68
C ILE A 600 7.63 3.25 -14.67
N MET A 601 7.38 4.56 -14.84
CA MET A 601 8.45 5.56 -14.94
C MET A 601 8.92 6.09 -13.59
N ARG A 602 8.17 5.88 -12.51
CA ARG A 602 8.53 6.29 -11.13
C ARG A 602 8.86 7.78 -11.02
N GLU A 603 8.09 8.60 -11.71
CA GLU A 603 8.28 10.03 -11.74
C GLU A 603 7.94 10.72 -10.42
N GLU A 604 8.33 11.99 -10.31
CA GLU A 604 7.95 12.83 -9.18
C GLU A 604 6.44 12.88 -8.98
N GLY A 605 6.02 12.86 -7.72
CA GLY A 605 4.60 12.93 -7.37
C GLY A 605 3.84 11.63 -7.56
N THR A 606 4.51 10.53 -7.93
CA THR A 606 3.88 9.19 -7.95
C THR A 606 4.20 8.43 -6.67
N SER A 607 3.27 7.59 -6.21
CA SER A 607 3.52 6.60 -5.16
C SER A 607 3.95 5.27 -5.76
N HIS A 608 4.53 4.39 -4.97
CA HIS A 608 4.98 3.06 -5.40
C HIS A 608 3.89 2.21 -6.05
#